data_05d5802a31446f417d034e2a8bf6cd30
#
_entry.id   05d5802a31446f417d034e2a8bf6cd30
#
_cell.length_a   1.000
_cell.length_b   1.000
_cell.length_c   1.000
_cell.angle_alpha   90.00
_cell.angle_beta   90.00
_cell.angle_gamma   90.00
#
_symmetry.space_group_name_H-M   'P 1'
#
loop_
_entity.id
_entity.type
_entity.pdbx_description
1 polymer ?
#
loop_
_entity_poly.entity_id
_entity_poly.type
_entity_poly.pdbx_seq_one_letter_code
_entity_poly.pdbx_strand_id
1 'polypeptide(L)'
;NGFMNFAYDQKDIGKFYNIYLDLINFWTEIFKNDIYISKYEKLIDNSEFEIKKMINFCDLEWDPNCLSHHLNNSGIKTASINQARKPIYNTSKNLNKNYSDNLGEMFSILKN
;
A
#
# COMPACT_ATOMS: atom_id res chain seq x y z
N ASN A 1 -21.48 3.82 -11.09
CA ASN A 1 -20.03 3.91 -10.81
C ASN A 1 -19.32 2.66 -11.33
N GLY A 2 -19.02 2.62 -12.65
CA GLY A 2 -18.50 1.43 -13.34
C GLY A 2 -16.97 1.27 -13.31
N PHE A 3 -16.25 1.93 -12.41
CA PHE A 3 -14.77 1.97 -12.49
C PHE A 3 -14.03 0.86 -11.76
N MET A 4 -14.71 -0.04 -11.04
CA MET A 4 -14.07 -1.12 -10.29
C MET A 4 -14.82 -2.46 -10.43
N ASN A 5 -15.25 -2.79 -11.64
CA ASN A 5 -16.00 -4.02 -11.90
C ASN A 5 -15.21 -5.30 -11.54
N PHE A 6 -13.89 -5.26 -11.66
CA PHE A 6 -13.00 -6.37 -11.26
C PHE A 6 -13.06 -6.70 -9.76
N ALA A 7 -13.51 -5.76 -8.90
CA ALA A 7 -13.54 -5.94 -7.45
C ALA A 7 -14.69 -6.84 -6.95
N TYR A 8 -15.57 -7.31 -7.83
CA TYR A 8 -16.73 -8.15 -7.49
C TYR A 8 -16.53 -9.64 -7.76
N ASP A 9 -15.40 -10.03 -8.36
CA ASP A 9 -15.09 -11.41 -8.69
C ASP A 9 -13.66 -11.76 -8.26
N GLN A 10 -13.45 -12.89 -7.58
CA GLN A 10 -12.15 -13.28 -7.04
C GLN A 10 -11.12 -13.54 -8.14
N LYS A 11 -11.53 -14.12 -9.27
CA LYS A 11 -10.62 -14.35 -10.41
C LYS A 11 -10.17 -13.07 -11.04
N ASP A 12 -11.08 -12.11 -11.16
CA ASP A 12 -10.76 -10.82 -11.76
C ASP A 12 -9.86 -9.98 -10.84
N ILE A 13 -10.04 -10.05 -9.52
CA ILE A 13 -9.10 -9.46 -8.54
C ILE A 13 -7.72 -10.10 -8.71
N GLY A 14 -7.62 -11.42 -8.75
CA GLY A 14 -6.34 -12.14 -8.94
C GLY A 14 -5.64 -11.78 -10.25
N LYS A 15 -6.39 -11.75 -11.37
CA LYS A 15 -5.84 -11.32 -12.68
C LYS A 15 -5.37 -9.88 -12.66
N PHE A 16 -6.16 -8.97 -12.09
CA PHE A 16 -5.79 -7.56 -11.97
C PHE A 16 -4.51 -7.37 -11.16
N TYR A 17 -4.38 -8.12 -10.05
CA TYR A 17 -3.17 -8.10 -9.24
C TYR A 17 -1.94 -8.63 -10.01
N ASN A 18 -2.09 -9.68 -10.81
CA ASN A 18 -1.00 -10.17 -11.65
C ASN A 18 -0.57 -9.15 -12.71
N ILE A 19 -1.51 -8.43 -13.33
CA ILE A 19 -1.20 -7.31 -14.25
C ILE A 19 -0.42 -6.21 -13.50
N TYR A 20 -0.84 -5.88 -12.29
CA TYR A 20 -0.10 -4.93 -11.44
C TYR A 20 1.34 -5.41 -11.17
N LEU A 21 1.54 -6.69 -10.83
CA LEU A 21 2.88 -7.25 -10.60
C LEU A 21 3.75 -7.16 -11.86
N ASP A 22 3.22 -7.54 -13.01
CA ASP A 22 3.95 -7.46 -14.27
C ASP A 22 4.35 -6.01 -14.59
N LEU A 23 3.44 -5.06 -14.37
CA LEU A 23 3.68 -3.64 -14.59
C LEU A 23 4.72 -3.05 -13.62
N ILE A 24 4.63 -3.37 -12.32
CA ILE A 24 5.59 -2.85 -11.35
C ILE A 24 7.00 -3.43 -11.58
N ASN A 25 7.09 -4.71 -11.95
CA ASN A 25 8.36 -5.34 -12.33
C ASN A 25 8.98 -4.65 -13.54
N PHE A 26 8.18 -4.43 -14.61
CA PHE A 26 8.63 -3.72 -15.80
C PHE A 26 9.19 -2.32 -15.47
N TRP A 27 8.45 -1.53 -14.70
CA TRP A 27 8.90 -0.19 -14.33
C TRP A 27 10.13 -0.21 -13.41
N THR A 28 10.21 -1.17 -12.50
CA THR A 28 11.35 -1.31 -11.59
C THR A 28 12.63 -1.68 -12.35
N GLU A 29 12.52 -2.42 -13.46
CA GLU A 29 13.66 -2.72 -14.33
C GLU A 29 14.14 -1.48 -15.09
N ILE A 30 13.22 -0.65 -15.57
CA ILE A 30 13.55 0.57 -16.32
C ILE A 30 14.09 1.66 -15.38
N PHE A 31 13.40 1.92 -14.27
CA PHE A 31 13.68 3.00 -13.34
C PHE A 31 14.27 2.47 -12.03
N LYS A 32 15.36 1.70 -12.12
CA LYS A 32 15.98 0.95 -11.00
C LYS A 32 16.16 1.77 -9.71
N ASN A 33 16.49 3.05 -9.84
CA ASN A 33 16.82 3.91 -8.70
C ASN A 33 15.73 4.94 -8.36
N ASP A 34 14.67 5.01 -9.17
CA ASP A 34 13.66 6.07 -9.03
C ASP A 34 12.32 5.54 -8.48
N ILE A 35 12.26 4.23 -8.18
CA ILE A 35 11.07 3.59 -7.62
C ILE A 35 11.39 3.02 -6.24
N TYR A 36 10.69 3.53 -5.21
CA TYR A 36 10.72 2.99 -3.87
C TYR A 36 9.46 2.17 -3.59
N ILE A 37 9.64 0.90 -3.24
CA ILE A 37 8.54 0.02 -2.89
C ILE A 37 8.40 -0.05 -1.37
N SER A 38 7.40 0.63 -0.83
CA SER A 38 7.05 0.58 0.58
C SER A 38 6.11 -0.60 0.86
N LYS A 39 6.43 -1.40 1.88
CA LYS A 39 5.57 -2.48 2.37
C LYS A 39 4.80 -2.00 3.59
N TYR A 40 3.48 -2.01 3.49
CA TYR A 40 2.56 -1.54 4.53
C TYR A 40 2.82 -2.19 5.90
N GLU A 41 3.03 -3.49 5.93
CA GLU A 41 3.29 -4.23 7.17
C GLU A 41 4.59 -3.76 7.84
N LYS A 42 5.64 -3.49 7.06
CA LYS A 42 6.91 -2.95 7.59
C LYS A 42 6.73 -1.53 8.11
N LEU A 43 5.97 -0.71 7.38
CA LEU A 43 5.66 0.66 7.79
C LEU A 43 4.94 0.69 9.15
N ILE A 44 4.00 -0.23 9.36
CA ILE A 44 3.28 -0.32 10.64
C ILE A 44 4.18 -0.85 11.76
N ASP A 45 5.02 -1.85 11.48
CA ASP A 45 5.87 -2.48 12.48
C ASP A 45 6.99 -1.55 12.97
N ASN A 46 7.52 -0.72 12.09
CA ASN A 46 8.61 0.21 12.41
C ASN A 46 8.48 1.51 11.62
N SER A 47 7.45 2.28 11.95
CA SER A 47 7.04 3.48 11.22
C SER A 47 8.17 4.50 11.06
N GLU A 48 8.89 4.81 12.13
CA GLU A 48 9.96 5.80 12.08
C GLU A 48 11.08 5.40 11.11
N PHE A 49 11.52 4.15 11.20
CA PHE A 49 12.59 3.65 10.34
C PHE A 49 12.17 3.64 8.87
N GLU A 50 10.98 3.13 8.57
CA GLU A 50 10.50 3.03 7.18
C GLU A 50 10.19 4.40 6.58
N ILE A 51 9.65 5.35 7.36
CA ILE A 51 9.43 6.73 6.90
C ILE A 51 10.77 7.44 6.64
N LYS A 52 11.76 7.27 7.52
CA LYS A 52 13.11 7.80 7.29
C LYS A 52 13.71 7.30 5.99
N LYS A 53 13.55 6.00 5.69
CA LYS A 53 14.01 5.44 4.42
C LYS A 53 13.32 6.07 3.21
N MET A 54 12.00 6.28 3.28
CA MET A 54 11.25 6.94 2.20
C MET A 54 11.71 8.38 1.97
N ILE A 55 11.87 9.15 3.05
CA ILE A 55 12.33 10.54 2.99
C ILE A 55 13.74 10.63 2.40
N ASN A 56 14.65 9.75 2.86
CA ASN A 56 16.01 9.67 2.32
C ASN A 56 16.03 9.26 0.85
N PHE A 57 15.16 8.33 0.43
CA PHE A 57 15.03 7.94 -0.97
C PHE A 57 14.59 9.11 -1.87
N CYS A 58 13.80 10.03 -1.34
CA CYS A 58 13.37 11.25 -2.03
C CYS A 58 14.41 12.37 -1.97
N ASP A 59 15.60 12.11 -1.40
CA ASP A 59 16.66 13.12 -1.19
C ASP A 59 16.18 14.34 -0.39
N LEU A 60 15.33 14.08 0.62
CA LEU A 60 14.77 15.08 1.51
C LEU A 60 15.36 14.97 2.92
N GLU A 61 15.47 16.10 3.60
CA GLU A 61 15.86 16.12 5.01
C GLU A 61 14.75 15.56 5.91
N TRP A 62 15.19 14.85 6.95
CA TRP A 62 14.27 14.30 7.93
C TRP A 62 13.62 15.39 8.78
N ASP A 63 12.28 15.34 8.88
CA ASP A 63 11.50 16.16 9.80
C ASP A 63 10.68 15.23 10.74
N PRO A 64 10.81 15.37 12.08
CA PRO A 64 10.01 14.58 13.04
C PRO A 64 8.49 14.71 12.84
N ASN A 65 8.01 15.80 12.27
CA ASN A 65 6.59 16.00 11.94
C ASN A 65 6.05 14.95 10.94
N CYS A 66 6.91 14.27 10.20
CA CYS A 66 6.52 13.15 9.35
C CYS A 66 5.85 12.01 10.14
N LEU A 67 6.15 11.86 11.42
CA LEU A 67 5.50 10.89 12.31
C LEU A 67 4.14 11.38 12.84
N SER A 68 3.86 12.66 12.71
CA SER A 68 2.67 13.32 13.24
C SER A 68 1.72 13.79 12.12
N HIS A 69 1.69 13.08 11.00
CA HIS A 69 0.89 13.42 9.81
C HIS A 69 -0.58 13.68 10.13
N HIS A 70 -1.14 13.00 11.13
CA HIS A 70 -2.52 13.15 11.58
C HIS A 70 -2.83 14.52 12.22
N LEU A 71 -1.81 15.26 12.65
CA LEU A 71 -1.92 16.63 13.17
C LEU A 71 -1.91 17.68 12.06
N ASN A 72 -1.56 17.29 10.83
CA ASN A 72 -1.54 18.22 9.70
C ASN A 72 -2.97 18.62 9.29
N ASN A 73 -3.21 19.92 9.21
CA ASN A 73 -4.51 20.49 8.84
C ASN A 73 -4.72 20.74 7.34
N SER A 74 -3.76 20.32 6.49
CA SER A 74 -3.90 20.44 5.04
C SER A 74 -5.15 19.73 4.53
N GLY A 75 -5.79 20.27 3.50
CA GLY A 75 -7.01 19.70 2.93
C GLY A 75 -6.75 18.34 2.30
N ILE A 76 -7.45 17.30 2.77
CA ILE A 76 -7.44 15.96 2.19
C ILE A 76 -8.64 15.83 1.27
N LYS A 77 -8.41 15.59 -0.03
CA LYS A 77 -9.46 15.51 -1.07
C LYS A 77 -9.77 14.07 -1.49
N THR A 78 -9.49 13.08 -0.65
CA THR A 78 -9.71 11.66 -0.96
C THR A 78 -10.78 11.05 -0.06
N ALA A 79 -11.35 9.91 -0.48
CA ALA A 79 -12.31 9.15 0.32
C ALA A 79 -11.75 8.68 1.68
N SER A 80 -10.42 8.65 1.82
CA SER A 80 -9.71 8.18 3.02
C SER A 80 -9.45 9.30 4.05
N ILE A 81 -10.14 10.44 3.97
CA ILE A 81 -9.92 11.59 4.87
C ILE A 81 -9.92 11.20 6.35
N ASN A 82 -10.87 10.36 6.78
CA ASN A 82 -11.00 9.94 8.17
C ASN A 82 -9.85 9.02 8.62
N GLN A 83 -9.30 8.22 7.71
CA GLN A 83 -8.17 7.33 8.00
C GLN A 83 -6.85 8.13 8.05
N ALA A 84 -6.63 9.05 7.12
CA ALA A 84 -5.45 9.88 7.07
C ALA A 84 -5.33 10.87 8.25
N ARG A 85 -6.42 11.11 8.98
CA ARG A 85 -6.46 11.92 10.21
C ARG A 85 -6.22 11.12 11.49
N LYS A 86 -5.93 9.83 11.39
CA LYS A 86 -5.60 8.97 12.54
C LYS A 86 -4.10 8.71 12.61
N PRO A 87 -3.54 8.53 13.80
CA PRO A 87 -2.20 7.98 13.95
C PRO A 87 -2.07 6.65 13.20
N ILE A 88 -0.85 6.26 12.86
CA ILE A 88 -0.60 4.94 12.27
C ILE A 88 -1.12 3.87 13.24
N TYR A 89 -1.93 2.94 12.74
CA TYR A 89 -2.57 1.88 13.53
C TYR A 89 -2.33 0.51 12.89
N ASN A 90 -2.35 -0.54 13.70
CA ASN A 90 -2.03 -1.91 13.28
C ASN A 90 -3.25 -2.84 13.14
N THR A 91 -4.46 -2.33 13.39
CA THR A 91 -5.69 -3.15 13.40
C THR A 91 -6.05 -3.75 12.03
N SER A 92 -5.51 -3.20 10.94
CA SER A 92 -5.73 -3.72 9.58
C SER A 92 -4.68 -4.73 9.13
N LYS A 93 -3.66 -5.00 9.96
CA LYS A 93 -2.61 -5.94 9.62
C LYS A 93 -3.13 -7.37 9.62
N ASN A 94 -2.80 -8.13 8.57
CA ASN A 94 -3.16 -9.54 8.42
C ASN A 94 -4.68 -9.85 8.43
N LEU A 95 -5.56 -8.90 8.17
CA LEU A 95 -7.01 -9.14 8.11
C LEU A 95 -7.39 -10.19 7.05
N ASN A 96 -6.59 -10.34 6.00
CA ASN A 96 -6.77 -11.36 4.96
C ASN A 96 -6.77 -12.78 5.54
N LYS A 97 -6.07 -13.03 6.66
CA LYS A 97 -6.06 -14.35 7.32
C LYS A 97 -7.45 -14.79 7.80
N ASN A 98 -8.30 -13.83 8.15
CA ASN A 98 -9.67 -14.11 8.59
C ASN A 98 -10.58 -14.60 7.44
N TYR A 99 -10.13 -14.43 6.20
CA TYR A 99 -10.87 -14.74 4.98
C TYR A 99 -10.17 -15.80 4.11
N SER A 100 -9.04 -16.36 4.59
CA SER A 100 -8.21 -17.30 3.81
C SER A 100 -9.01 -18.44 3.20
N ASP A 101 -9.94 -19.03 3.97
CA ASP A 101 -10.78 -20.16 3.52
C ASP A 101 -11.76 -19.76 2.40
N ASN A 102 -12.11 -18.47 2.32
CA ASN A 102 -13.04 -17.95 1.34
C ASN A 102 -12.33 -17.35 0.10
N LEU A 103 -11.00 -17.20 0.13
CA LEU A 103 -10.20 -16.56 -0.93
C LEU A 103 -9.42 -17.57 -1.80
N GLY A 104 -9.73 -18.86 -1.69
CA GLY A 104 -9.00 -19.93 -2.38
C GLY A 104 -8.96 -19.76 -3.90
N GLU A 105 -10.04 -19.30 -4.50
CA GLU A 105 -10.13 -19.05 -5.95
C GLU A 105 -9.20 -17.91 -6.38
N MET A 106 -9.17 -16.82 -5.63
CA MET A 106 -8.24 -15.71 -5.89
C MET A 106 -6.78 -16.17 -5.75
N PHE A 107 -6.46 -16.86 -4.64
CA PHE A 107 -5.09 -17.31 -4.39
C PHE A 107 -4.57 -18.30 -5.42
N SER A 108 -5.44 -19.12 -6.02
CA SER A 108 -5.04 -20.06 -7.08
C SER A 108 -4.57 -19.40 -8.37
N ILE A 109 -4.91 -18.12 -8.57
CA ILE A 109 -4.58 -17.34 -9.78
C ILE A 109 -3.32 -16.48 -9.57
N LEU A 110 -3.00 -16.13 -8.31
CA LEU A 110 -1.86 -15.28 -8.03
C LEU A 110 -0.55 -15.94 -8.50
N LYS A 111 0.25 -15.17 -9.22
CA LYS A 111 1.64 -15.55 -9.55
C LYS A 111 2.48 -15.57 -8.26
N ASN A 112 3.27 -16.60 -8.10
CA ASN A 112 4.25 -16.71 -7.01
C ASN A 112 5.46 -15.83 -7.29
#